data_49b55b092475e4df1fe2ad99f5bff833
#
_entry.id   49b55b092475e4df1fe2ad99f5bff833
#
_cell.length_a   1.000
_cell.length_b   1.000
_cell.length_c   1.000
_cell.angle_alpha   90.00
_cell.angle_beta   90.00
_cell.angle_gamma   90.00
#
_symmetry.space_group_name_H-M   'P 1'
#
loop_
_entity.id
_entity.type
_entity.pdbx_description
1 polymer ?
#
loop_
_entity_poly.entity_id
_entity_poly.type
_entity_poly.pdbx_seq_one_letter_code
_entity_poly.pdbx_strand_id
1 'polypeptide(L)'
;CGGKGTRLREETEFKPKPMVEIGGRPVLWHIMSMYARYGHKDFVLPLGYKGEVIKQYFHDYRMRNADFTVDLATGSTTYHPTAQVTDWRVTMSDTGPETLKGARIKRIAQHIDTDRFMVTYGDGVSDINISELVDFHIKSGKMATFTGVRMPSRFGSVKTDENGNILSWQEKPVLDEYIN
;
A
#
# COMPACT_ATOMS: atom_id res chain seq x y z
N CYS A 1 1.67 6.48 -2.96
CA CYS A 1 3.11 6.19 -3.11
C CYS A 1 3.99 7.44 -3.26
N GLY A 2 3.54 8.64 -2.92
CA GLY A 2 4.28 9.88 -3.23
C GLY A 2 4.80 10.69 -2.03
N GLY A 3 4.69 10.20 -0.79
CA GLY A 3 5.14 10.91 0.40
C GLY A 3 6.64 10.78 0.67
N LYS A 4 7.23 11.79 1.36
CA LYS A 4 8.68 11.85 1.68
C LYS A 4 9.13 10.86 2.76
N GLY A 5 8.22 10.21 3.50
CA GLY A 5 8.54 9.14 4.45
C GLY A 5 9.43 9.54 5.65
N THR A 6 9.39 10.79 6.09
CA THR A 6 10.35 11.41 7.04
C THR A 6 10.50 10.73 8.41
N ARG A 7 9.63 9.79 8.77
CA ARG A 7 9.67 9.07 10.06
C ARG A 7 10.63 7.87 10.08
N LEU A 8 11.06 7.37 8.92
CA LEU A 8 11.99 6.25 8.76
C LEU A 8 13.25 6.73 8.02
N ARG A 9 14.00 7.66 8.61
CA ARG A 9 15.09 8.38 7.94
C ARG A 9 16.15 7.47 7.32
N GLU A 10 16.61 6.46 8.02
CA GLU A 10 17.72 5.60 7.60
C GLU A 10 17.38 4.78 6.33
N GLU A 11 16.17 4.21 6.24
CA GLU A 11 15.74 3.41 5.09
C GLU A 11 15.20 4.27 3.93
N THR A 12 14.61 5.43 4.25
CA THR A 12 13.94 6.28 3.25
C THR A 12 14.87 7.29 2.59
N GLU A 13 16.12 7.38 3.03
CA GLU A 13 17.13 8.20 2.35
C GLU A 13 17.41 7.71 0.92
N PHE A 14 17.39 6.39 0.70
CA PHE A 14 17.69 5.77 -0.60
C PHE A 14 16.47 5.24 -1.34
N LYS A 15 15.42 4.81 -0.62
CA LYS A 15 14.20 4.22 -1.21
C LYS A 15 12.95 4.95 -0.70
N PRO A 16 11.89 5.11 -1.52
CA PRO A 16 10.61 5.60 -0.98
C PRO A 16 10.00 4.53 -0.07
N LYS A 17 9.25 4.93 0.96
CA LYS A 17 8.69 4.05 1.99
C LYS A 17 7.97 2.79 1.46
N PRO A 18 7.18 2.87 0.36
CA PRO A 18 6.57 1.69 -0.23
C PRO A 18 7.56 0.63 -0.75
N MET A 19 8.82 1.02 -0.96
CA MET A 19 9.88 0.14 -1.47
C MET A 19 10.78 -0.44 -0.39
N VAL A 20 10.49 -0.21 0.89
CA VAL A 20 11.11 -0.94 2.00
C VAL A 20 10.71 -2.41 1.89
N GLU A 21 11.69 -3.30 2.02
CA GLU A 21 11.51 -4.72 1.77
C GLU A 21 11.17 -5.50 3.04
N ILE A 22 10.24 -6.43 2.92
CA ILE A 22 9.92 -7.44 3.92
C ILE A 22 9.98 -8.80 3.23
N GLY A 23 10.85 -9.70 3.72
CA GLY A 23 11.02 -11.01 3.10
C GLY A 23 11.45 -10.96 1.63
N GLY A 24 12.29 -9.98 1.24
CA GLY A 24 12.81 -9.83 -0.12
C GLY A 24 11.83 -9.23 -1.13
N ARG A 25 10.69 -8.69 -0.66
CA ARG A 25 9.70 -8.00 -1.50
C ARG A 25 9.32 -6.65 -0.89
N PRO A 26 9.11 -5.61 -1.71
CA PRO A 26 8.65 -4.31 -1.22
C PRO A 26 7.31 -4.39 -0.49
N VAL A 27 7.08 -3.56 0.53
CA VAL A 27 5.76 -3.43 1.20
C VAL A 27 4.65 -3.19 0.17
N LEU A 28 4.91 -2.37 -0.84
CA LEU A 28 3.97 -2.12 -1.93
C LEU A 28 3.55 -3.43 -2.64
N TRP A 29 4.49 -4.33 -2.88
CA TRP A 29 4.19 -5.64 -3.50
C TRP A 29 3.25 -6.47 -2.60
N HIS A 30 3.48 -6.48 -1.28
CA HIS A 30 2.62 -7.20 -0.34
C HIS A 30 1.20 -6.64 -0.33
N ILE A 31 1.06 -5.31 -0.35
CA ILE A 31 -0.24 -4.65 -0.44
C ILE A 31 -0.96 -5.06 -1.74
N MET A 32 -0.28 -4.96 -2.88
CA MET A 32 -0.87 -5.36 -4.17
C MET A 32 -1.23 -6.85 -4.20
N SER A 33 -0.39 -7.72 -3.63
CA SER A 33 -0.66 -9.16 -3.50
C SER A 33 -1.90 -9.45 -2.66
N MET A 34 -2.13 -8.67 -1.59
CA MET A 34 -3.33 -8.78 -0.78
C MET A 34 -4.59 -8.52 -1.62
N TYR A 35 -4.63 -7.42 -2.37
CA TYR A 35 -5.77 -7.12 -3.26
C TYR A 35 -5.92 -8.13 -4.40
N ALA A 36 -4.81 -8.56 -4.99
CA ALA A 36 -4.81 -9.53 -6.09
C ALA A 36 -5.40 -10.90 -5.70
N ARG A 37 -5.25 -11.33 -4.44
CA ARG A 37 -5.89 -12.55 -3.91
C ARG A 37 -7.41 -12.52 -3.98
N TYR A 38 -8.01 -11.32 -3.95
CA TYR A 38 -9.45 -11.09 -4.11
C TYR A 38 -9.84 -10.72 -5.54
N GLY A 39 -8.94 -10.93 -6.51
CA GLY A 39 -9.21 -10.68 -7.93
C GLY A 39 -8.95 -9.26 -8.43
N HIS A 40 -8.54 -8.34 -7.56
CA HIS A 40 -8.24 -6.96 -7.94
C HIS A 40 -6.77 -6.86 -8.38
N LYS A 41 -6.53 -6.89 -9.69
CA LYS A 41 -5.21 -7.01 -10.31
C LYS A 41 -4.80 -5.79 -11.14
N ASP A 42 -5.67 -4.79 -11.21
CA ASP A 42 -5.41 -3.54 -11.91
C ASP A 42 -5.08 -2.44 -10.91
N PHE A 43 -3.87 -1.92 -10.99
CA PHE A 43 -3.31 -1.00 -10.02
C PHE A 43 -2.87 0.30 -10.68
N VAL A 44 -3.28 1.43 -10.11
CA VAL A 44 -2.79 2.75 -10.50
C VAL A 44 -1.98 3.33 -9.35
N LEU A 45 -0.72 3.60 -9.58
CA LEU A 45 0.23 4.10 -8.60
C LEU A 45 0.50 5.60 -8.83
N PRO A 46 -0.11 6.51 -8.05
CA PRO A 46 0.23 7.92 -8.10
C PRO A 46 1.59 8.16 -7.45
N LEU A 47 2.58 8.46 -8.26
CA LEU A 47 3.97 8.63 -7.84
C LEU A 47 4.29 10.08 -7.49
N GLY A 48 5.34 10.25 -6.70
CA GLY A 48 5.90 11.53 -6.29
C GLY A 48 7.35 11.35 -5.91
N TYR A 49 7.70 11.62 -4.64
CA TYR A 49 9.07 11.48 -4.15
C TYR A 49 9.67 10.11 -4.50
N LYS A 50 10.81 10.12 -5.19
CA LYS A 50 11.53 8.92 -5.66
C LYS A 50 10.65 7.92 -6.43
N GLY A 51 9.71 8.42 -7.22
CA GLY A 51 8.83 7.60 -8.04
C GLY A 51 9.57 6.76 -9.08
N GLU A 52 10.75 7.20 -9.51
CA GLU A 52 11.64 6.48 -10.42
C GLU A 52 12.07 5.11 -9.86
N VAL A 53 12.27 4.97 -8.55
CA VAL A 53 12.61 3.69 -7.90
C VAL A 53 11.45 2.68 -8.06
N ILE A 54 10.22 3.15 -7.92
CA ILE A 54 9.02 2.32 -8.12
C ILE A 54 8.87 1.94 -9.60
N LYS A 55 9.05 2.91 -10.51
CA LYS A 55 9.02 2.65 -11.96
C LYS A 55 10.05 1.61 -12.36
N GLN A 56 11.29 1.74 -11.89
CA GLN A 56 12.37 0.79 -12.19
C GLN A 56 12.05 -0.61 -11.68
N TYR A 57 11.51 -0.74 -10.44
CA TYR A 57 11.12 -2.03 -9.89
C TYR A 57 10.12 -2.78 -10.75
N PHE A 58 9.04 -2.12 -11.19
CA PHE A 58 8.02 -2.77 -12.02
C PHE A 58 8.44 -2.93 -13.48
N HIS A 59 9.26 -2.02 -14.02
CA HIS A 59 9.85 -2.15 -15.35
C HIS A 59 10.72 -3.41 -15.44
N ASP A 60 11.56 -3.62 -14.43
CA ASP A 60 12.46 -4.77 -14.36
C ASP A 60 11.83 -6.01 -13.73
N TYR A 61 10.52 -5.97 -13.44
CA TYR A 61 9.85 -7.00 -12.66
C TYR A 61 10.05 -8.40 -13.24
N ARG A 62 9.94 -8.54 -14.56
CA ARG A 62 10.14 -9.82 -15.24
C ARG A 62 11.58 -10.32 -15.11
N MET A 63 12.54 -9.45 -15.33
CA MET A 63 13.96 -9.75 -15.21
C MET A 63 14.33 -10.22 -13.79
N ARG A 64 13.71 -9.64 -12.76
CA ARG A 64 13.97 -9.97 -11.36
C ARG A 64 13.33 -11.27 -10.88
N ASN A 65 12.34 -11.78 -11.61
CA ASN A 65 11.47 -12.87 -11.15
C ASN A 65 11.39 -14.05 -12.11
N ALA A 66 12.08 -14.02 -13.23
CA ALA A 66 12.11 -15.11 -14.20
C ALA A 66 13.56 -15.45 -14.58
N ASP A 67 13.80 -16.69 -14.88
CA ASP A 67 15.06 -17.10 -15.51
C ASP A 67 15.07 -16.62 -16.97
N PHE A 68 16.23 -16.18 -17.44
CA PHE A 68 16.37 -15.70 -18.80
C PHE A 68 17.77 -15.98 -19.35
N THR A 69 17.87 -16.05 -20.66
CA THR A 69 19.13 -16.14 -21.40
C THR A 69 19.35 -14.84 -22.17
N VAL A 70 20.55 -14.29 -22.09
CA VAL A 70 21.00 -13.16 -22.91
C VAL A 70 21.99 -13.67 -23.94
N ASP A 71 21.71 -13.44 -25.21
CA ASP A 71 22.67 -13.61 -26.27
C ASP A 71 23.49 -12.33 -26.43
N LEU A 72 24.72 -12.35 -25.98
CA LEU A 72 25.62 -11.18 -26.00
C LEU A 72 26.04 -10.77 -27.42
N ALA A 73 25.96 -11.67 -28.39
CA ALA A 73 26.32 -11.36 -29.78
C ALA A 73 25.20 -10.56 -30.47
N THR A 74 23.94 -10.86 -30.16
CA THR A 74 22.77 -10.23 -30.78
C THR A 74 22.10 -9.19 -29.89
N GLY A 75 22.40 -9.21 -28.57
CA GLY A 75 21.71 -8.41 -27.55
C GLY A 75 20.29 -8.88 -27.24
N SER A 76 19.86 -10.04 -27.74
CA SER A 76 18.53 -10.57 -27.52
C SER A 76 18.38 -11.19 -26.15
N THR A 77 17.17 -11.08 -25.53
CA THR A 77 16.84 -11.68 -24.27
C THR A 77 15.65 -12.62 -24.41
N THR A 78 15.80 -13.86 -23.97
CA THR A 78 14.72 -14.86 -23.96
C THR A 78 14.40 -15.23 -22.52
N TYR A 79 13.16 -14.99 -22.08
CA TYR A 79 12.67 -15.37 -20.75
C TYR A 79 12.12 -16.80 -20.77
N HIS A 80 12.53 -17.60 -19.78
CA HIS A 80 12.03 -18.94 -19.61
C HIS A 80 10.70 -18.97 -18.85
N PRO A 81 9.84 -19.97 -19.08
CA PRO A 81 8.60 -20.12 -18.32
C PRO A 81 8.87 -20.25 -16.82
N THR A 82 8.13 -19.51 -16.00
CA THR A 82 8.18 -19.61 -14.54
C THR A 82 6.86 -20.15 -14.00
N ALA A 83 6.93 -20.90 -12.89
CA ALA A 83 5.73 -21.48 -12.27
C ALA A 83 4.77 -20.42 -11.69
N GLN A 84 5.25 -19.21 -11.44
CA GLN A 84 4.45 -18.10 -10.92
C GLN A 84 4.49 -16.93 -11.89
N VAL A 85 3.41 -16.79 -12.66
CA VAL A 85 3.19 -15.59 -13.48
C VAL A 85 2.38 -14.60 -12.67
N THR A 86 2.94 -13.41 -12.47
CA THR A 86 2.18 -12.27 -11.88
C THR A 86 1.43 -11.58 -13.02
N ASP A 87 0.11 -11.66 -12.98
CA ASP A 87 -0.80 -11.15 -14.01
C ASP A 87 -1.41 -9.78 -13.65
N TRP A 88 -0.64 -8.95 -12.96
CA TRP A 88 -1.07 -7.61 -12.57
C TRP A 88 -0.85 -6.61 -13.69
N ARG A 89 -1.79 -5.70 -13.85
CA ARG A 89 -1.63 -4.48 -14.65
C ARG A 89 -1.28 -3.32 -13.74
N VAL A 90 -0.14 -2.69 -13.93
CA VAL A 90 0.37 -1.63 -13.07
C VAL A 90 0.59 -0.37 -13.88
N THR A 91 -0.24 0.64 -13.64
CA THR A 91 -0.10 1.97 -14.23
C THR A 91 0.62 2.88 -13.24
N MET A 92 1.73 3.46 -13.65
CA MET A 92 2.56 4.35 -12.84
C MET A 92 2.45 5.77 -13.39
N SER A 93 1.80 6.65 -12.63
CA SER A 93 1.56 8.04 -13.06
C SER A 93 2.34 8.99 -12.16
N ASP A 94 3.16 9.84 -12.74
CA ASP A 94 3.81 10.92 -12.01
C ASP A 94 2.79 12.00 -11.64
N THR A 95 2.64 12.23 -10.36
CA THR A 95 1.69 13.23 -9.84
C THR A 95 2.39 14.41 -9.16
N GLY A 96 3.72 14.47 -9.26
CA GLY A 96 4.57 15.52 -8.69
C GLY A 96 4.95 15.28 -7.22
N PRO A 97 6.13 15.74 -6.79
CA PRO A 97 6.68 15.44 -5.47
C PRO A 97 5.89 16.08 -4.33
N GLU A 98 5.38 17.31 -4.49
CA GLU A 98 4.72 18.09 -3.43
C GLU A 98 3.19 17.99 -3.48
N THR A 99 2.61 17.16 -4.34
CA THR A 99 1.17 17.05 -4.51
C THR A 99 0.52 16.38 -3.31
N LEU A 100 -0.55 16.96 -2.77
CA LEU A 100 -1.33 16.43 -1.66
C LEU A 100 -2.13 15.18 -2.09
N LYS A 101 -2.50 14.34 -1.11
CA LYS A 101 -3.13 13.03 -1.31
C LYS A 101 -4.36 13.08 -2.23
N GLY A 102 -5.35 13.95 -1.93
CA GLY A 102 -6.56 14.09 -2.75
C GLY A 102 -6.28 14.57 -4.17
N ALA A 103 -5.33 15.50 -4.33
CA ALA A 103 -4.92 15.98 -5.66
C ALA A 103 -4.22 14.90 -6.49
N ARG A 104 -3.49 13.96 -5.85
CA ARG A 104 -2.93 12.79 -6.55
C ARG A 104 -4.02 11.92 -7.15
N ILE A 105 -5.07 11.64 -6.36
CA ILE A 105 -6.22 10.85 -6.84
C ILE A 105 -6.88 11.55 -8.02
N LYS A 106 -7.10 12.87 -7.94
CA LYS A 106 -7.67 13.64 -9.05
C LYS A 106 -6.81 13.57 -10.32
N ARG A 107 -5.47 13.63 -10.19
CA ARG A 107 -4.55 13.60 -11.34
C ARG A 107 -4.53 12.26 -12.06
N ILE A 108 -4.83 11.15 -11.38
CA ILE A 108 -4.89 9.81 -11.97
C ILE A 108 -6.27 9.42 -12.47
N ALA A 109 -7.28 10.28 -12.36
CA ALA A 109 -8.66 9.99 -12.77
C ALA A 109 -8.76 9.48 -14.22
N GLN A 110 -7.91 9.98 -15.12
CA GLN A 110 -7.84 9.54 -16.52
C GLN A 110 -7.42 8.06 -16.70
N HIS A 111 -6.88 7.42 -15.67
CA HIS A 111 -6.47 6.02 -15.66
C HIS A 111 -7.48 5.11 -14.95
N ILE A 112 -8.62 5.67 -14.51
CA ILE A 112 -9.68 4.97 -13.80
C ILE A 112 -10.91 4.99 -14.70
N ASP A 113 -11.27 3.83 -15.23
CA ASP A 113 -12.37 3.62 -16.17
C ASP A 113 -13.58 2.91 -15.54
N THR A 114 -13.63 2.86 -14.21
CA THR A 114 -14.66 2.20 -13.42
C THR A 114 -15.44 3.18 -12.55
N ASP A 115 -16.71 2.88 -12.28
CA ASP A 115 -17.55 3.70 -11.39
C ASP A 115 -17.12 3.67 -9.93
N ARG A 116 -16.36 2.65 -9.55
CA ARG A 116 -15.85 2.42 -8.20
C ARG A 116 -14.39 2.02 -8.22
N PHE A 117 -13.65 2.51 -7.28
CA PHE A 117 -12.25 2.12 -7.09
C PHE A 117 -11.89 2.11 -5.60
N MET A 118 -10.88 1.35 -5.26
CA MET A 118 -10.34 1.29 -3.90
C MET A 118 -9.08 2.14 -3.79
N VAL A 119 -8.89 2.74 -2.63
CA VAL A 119 -7.70 3.55 -2.32
C VAL A 119 -7.04 3.01 -1.06
N THR A 120 -5.74 2.81 -1.12
CA THR A 120 -4.95 2.45 0.05
C THR A 120 -3.63 3.24 0.09
N TYR A 121 -3.02 3.31 1.27
CA TYR A 121 -1.66 3.82 1.40
C TYR A 121 -0.66 2.77 0.88
N GLY A 122 0.53 3.23 0.50
CA GLY A 122 1.58 2.35 -0.04
C GLY A 122 2.55 1.81 1.03
N ASP A 123 2.20 1.90 2.32
CA ASP A 123 3.10 1.60 3.44
C ASP A 123 2.42 0.88 4.62
N GLY A 124 1.20 0.43 4.45
CA GLY A 124 0.45 -0.34 5.44
C GLY A 124 -0.15 -1.61 4.86
N VAL A 125 0.09 -2.74 5.50
CA VAL A 125 -0.55 -4.02 5.21
C VAL A 125 -1.63 -4.30 6.24
N SER A 126 -2.65 -5.07 5.85
CA SER A 126 -3.74 -5.50 6.74
C SER A 126 -4.20 -6.90 6.35
N ASP A 127 -5.00 -7.50 7.20
CA ASP A 127 -5.62 -8.82 7.02
C ASP A 127 -7.13 -8.74 6.74
N ILE A 128 -7.61 -7.56 6.31
CA ILE A 128 -9.03 -7.33 6.04
C ILE A 128 -9.51 -8.19 4.86
N ASN A 129 -10.76 -8.66 4.96
CA ASN A 129 -11.44 -9.30 3.86
C ASN A 129 -11.95 -8.25 2.85
N ILE A 130 -11.24 -8.13 1.74
CA ILE A 130 -11.55 -7.12 0.69
C ILE A 130 -12.93 -7.38 0.05
N SER A 131 -13.34 -8.64 -0.12
CA SER A 131 -14.67 -8.95 -0.66
C SER A 131 -15.79 -8.45 0.25
N GLU A 132 -15.68 -8.70 1.56
CA GLU A 132 -16.65 -8.20 2.53
C GLU A 132 -16.69 -6.67 2.60
N LEU A 133 -15.54 -6.01 2.48
CA LEU A 133 -15.48 -4.55 2.42
C LEU A 133 -16.19 -3.99 1.19
N VAL A 134 -15.99 -4.59 0.02
CA VAL A 134 -16.65 -4.20 -1.22
C VAL A 134 -18.16 -4.44 -1.12
N ASP A 135 -18.59 -5.59 -0.62
CA ASP A 135 -20.00 -5.92 -0.41
C ASP A 135 -20.67 -4.95 0.55
N PHE A 136 -20.00 -4.61 1.65
CA PHE A 136 -20.48 -3.61 2.61
C PHE A 136 -20.63 -2.25 1.95
N HIS A 137 -19.63 -1.81 1.16
CA HIS A 137 -19.69 -0.55 0.43
C HIS A 137 -20.91 -0.50 -0.51
N ILE A 138 -21.10 -1.54 -1.31
CA ILE A 138 -22.22 -1.63 -2.26
C ILE A 138 -23.57 -1.59 -1.53
N LYS A 139 -23.74 -2.41 -0.47
CA LYS A 139 -24.95 -2.47 0.33
C LYS A 139 -25.27 -1.15 1.06
N SER A 140 -24.25 -0.44 1.48
CA SER A 140 -24.44 0.84 2.20
C SER A 140 -24.95 1.97 1.32
N GLY A 141 -24.78 1.88 -0.01
CA GLY A 141 -25.14 2.91 -0.98
C GLY A 141 -24.45 4.26 -0.74
N LYS A 142 -23.36 4.29 0.02
CA LYS A 142 -22.61 5.50 0.35
C LYS A 142 -21.55 5.81 -0.71
N MET A 143 -21.23 7.09 -0.83
CA MET A 143 -20.20 7.55 -1.79
C MET A 143 -18.79 7.11 -1.41
N ALA A 144 -18.51 6.93 -0.12
CA ALA A 144 -17.21 6.48 0.39
C ALA A 144 -17.40 5.58 1.62
N THR A 145 -16.50 4.58 1.76
CA THR A 145 -16.40 3.68 2.91
C THR A 145 -14.96 3.66 3.37
N PHE A 146 -14.74 3.78 4.66
CA PHE A 146 -13.41 3.72 5.27
C PHE A 146 -13.29 2.49 6.13
N THR A 147 -12.13 1.85 6.10
CA THR A 147 -11.74 0.85 7.09
C THR A 147 -11.12 1.55 8.28
N GLY A 148 -11.73 1.40 9.44
CA GLY A 148 -11.19 1.87 10.71
C GLY A 148 -10.84 0.69 11.61
N VAL A 149 -9.73 0.80 12.35
CA VAL A 149 -9.28 -0.21 13.31
C VAL A 149 -9.20 0.39 14.71
N ARG A 150 -9.52 -0.41 15.72
CA ARG A 150 -9.28 -0.06 17.11
C ARG A 150 -7.89 -0.53 17.51
N MET A 151 -7.05 0.40 17.93
CA MET A 151 -5.69 0.07 18.33
C MET A 151 -5.61 -0.23 19.83
N PRO A 152 -4.88 -1.27 20.23
CA PRO A 152 -4.51 -1.41 21.64
C PRO A 152 -3.57 -0.27 22.03
N SER A 153 -3.79 0.30 23.22
CA SER A 153 -2.82 1.23 23.80
C SER A 153 -1.47 0.51 23.98
N ARG A 154 -0.38 1.23 23.77
CA ARG A 154 0.97 0.71 24.10
C ARG A 154 1.26 0.75 25.59
N PHE A 155 0.46 1.49 26.35
CA PHE A 155 0.62 1.77 27.77
C PHE A 155 -0.62 1.33 28.54
N GLY A 156 -0.45 1.10 29.84
CA GLY A 156 -1.56 0.99 30.77
C GLY A 156 -2.36 2.31 30.83
N SER A 157 -3.64 2.20 31.05
CA SER A 157 -4.53 3.36 31.26
C SER A 157 -4.98 3.41 32.72
N VAL A 158 -4.91 4.59 33.31
CA VAL A 158 -5.33 4.84 34.68
C VAL A 158 -6.43 5.90 34.66
N LYS A 159 -7.56 5.63 35.30
CA LYS A 159 -8.59 6.65 35.59
C LYS A 159 -8.45 7.10 37.04
N THR A 160 -8.47 8.41 37.27
CA THR A 160 -8.40 9.02 38.59
C THR A 160 -9.65 9.85 38.86
N ASP A 161 -9.96 10.05 40.14
CA ASP A 161 -10.91 11.06 40.58
C ASP A 161 -10.27 12.47 40.61
N GLU A 162 -11.05 13.48 41.01
CA GLU A 162 -10.60 14.87 41.10
C GLU A 162 -9.49 15.08 42.13
N ASN A 163 -9.31 14.17 43.07
CA ASN A 163 -8.30 14.21 44.13
C ASN A 163 -7.03 13.41 43.77
N GLY A 164 -7.01 12.77 42.55
CA GLY A 164 -5.89 11.97 42.08
C GLY A 164 -5.88 10.52 42.55
N ASN A 165 -6.96 10.03 43.23
CA ASN A 165 -7.07 8.63 43.61
C ASN A 165 -7.36 7.77 42.38
N ILE A 166 -6.72 6.60 42.29
CA ILE A 166 -6.90 5.66 41.18
C ILE A 166 -8.26 4.98 41.31
N LEU A 167 -9.12 5.19 40.32
CA LEU A 167 -10.43 4.58 40.20
C LEU A 167 -10.37 3.26 39.42
N SER A 168 -9.54 3.16 38.42
CA SER A 168 -9.36 1.94 37.64
C SER A 168 -8.01 1.94 36.92
N TRP A 169 -7.51 0.74 36.67
CA TRP A 169 -6.35 0.47 35.86
C TRP A 169 -6.70 -0.58 34.79
N GLN A 170 -6.20 -0.38 33.57
CA GLN A 170 -6.26 -1.37 32.49
C GLN A 170 -4.91 -1.44 31.80
N GLU A 171 -4.35 -2.64 31.67
CA GLU A 171 -3.12 -2.87 30.92
C GLU A 171 -3.45 -2.95 29.43
N LYS A 172 -2.81 -2.11 28.62
CA LYS A 172 -2.95 -2.05 27.15
C LYS A 172 -4.40 -2.12 26.66
N PRO A 173 -5.31 -1.26 27.17
CA PRO A 173 -6.70 -1.31 26.74
C PRO A 173 -6.82 -1.06 25.25
N VAL A 174 -7.82 -1.68 24.63
CA VAL A 174 -8.22 -1.31 23.25
C VAL A 174 -8.91 0.05 23.33
N LEU A 175 -8.43 0.99 22.53
CA LEU A 175 -9.01 2.35 22.49
C LEU A 175 -10.43 2.31 21.91
N ASP A 176 -11.31 3.15 22.43
CA ASP A 176 -12.69 3.24 21.94
C ASP A 176 -12.78 3.91 20.57
N GLU A 177 -11.75 4.70 20.20
CA GLU A 177 -11.70 5.39 18.92
C GLU A 177 -11.16 4.51 17.80
N TYR A 178 -11.76 4.66 16.61
CA TYR A 178 -11.24 4.05 15.39
C TYR A 178 -10.20 4.97 14.76
N ILE A 179 -9.11 4.39 14.32
CA ILE A 179 -8.09 5.07 13.50
C ILE A 179 -8.05 4.45 12.10
N ASN A 180 -7.62 5.28 11.14
CA ASN A 180 -7.41 4.89 9.74
C ASN A 180 -5.91 4.89 9.41
#